data_4ad36a830671020e2eb9ad05ca11ca3e
#
_entry.id   4ad36a830671020e2eb9ad05ca11ca3e
#
_cell.length_a   1.000
_cell.length_b   1.000
_cell.length_c   1.000
_cell.angle_alpha   90.00
_cell.angle_beta   90.00
_cell.angle_gamma   90.00
#
_symmetry.space_group_name_H-M   'P 1'
#
loop_
_entity.id
_entity.type
_entity.pdbx_description
1 polymer ?
#
loop_
_entity_poly.entity_id
_entity_poly.type
_entity_poly.pdbx_seq_one_letter_code
_entity_poly.pdbx_strand_id
1 'polypeptide(L)'
;TTGSPQDARNAQDRAAAVGAVYLDGAIQVAPEQMGQPDTTILVSGAQAAFERGRGVLAVFGGNIVYLGDKPGAAATMDMATLSYVYGAVLGFVHGARVTEAEGLSLKAYGDIVAAMSPSYGQFLRHQAAVIDSGDFTVSQSPLSISVEATQRLERIARESGLDAQVPALAARLFRQAQDAGHGREELAALIKVLR
;
A
#
# COMPACT_ATOMS: atom_id res chain seq x y z
N THR A 1 -12.24 10.06 -8.54
CA THR A 1 -11.50 11.28 -8.19
C THR A 1 -10.84 11.12 -6.85
N THR A 2 -9.60 11.56 -6.71
CA THR A 2 -8.88 11.51 -5.44
C THR A 2 -9.59 12.32 -4.38
N GLY A 3 -9.99 11.69 -3.30
CA GLY A 3 -10.69 12.32 -2.18
C GLY A 3 -10.60 11.44 -0.93
N SER A 4 -10.95 12.02 0.21
CA SER A 4 -11.04 11.23 1.45
C SER A 4 -12.35 10.43 1.49
N PRO A 5 -12.43 9.39 2.33
CA PRO A 5 -13.70 8.68 2.56
C PRO A 5 -14.83 9.60 3.05
N GLN A 6 -14.50 10.69 3.75
CA GLN A 6 -15.48 11.68 4.18
C GLN A 6 -15.99 12.53 3.02
N ASP A 7 -15.11 12.89 2.06
CA ASP A 7 -15.54 13.64 0.86
C ASP A 7 -16.52 12.81 0.03
N ALA A 8 -16.30 11.50 -0.09
CA ALA A 8 -17.21 10.59 -0.78
C ALA A 8 -18.58 10.50 -0.08
N ARG A 9 -18.62 10.40 1.24
CA ARG A 9 -19.88 10.44 2.01
C ARG A 9 -20.62 11.76 1.80
N ASN A 10 -19.93 12.89 1.91
CA ASN A 10 -20.50 14.22 1.68
C ASN A 10 -21.03 14.39 0.24
N ALA A 11 -20.35 13.82 -0.75
CA ALA A 11 -20.77 13.84 -2.14
C ALA A 11 -22.02 12.99 -2.36
N GLN A 12 -22.12 11.83 -1.72
CA GLN A 12 -23.32 11.01 -1.75
C GLN A 12 -24.53 11.77 -1.15
N ASP A 13 -24.38 12.41 0.01
CA ASP A 13 -25.45 13.15 0.66
C ASP A 13 -25.96 14.30 -0.24
N ARG A 14 -25.03 15.03 -0.88
CA ARG A 14 -25.40 16.09 -1.85
C ARG A 14 -26.11 15.52 -3.07
N ALA A 15 -25.69 14.38 -3.59
CA ALA A 15 -26.38 13.74 -4.72
C ALA A 15 -27.80 13.31 -4.33
N ALA A 16 -27.95 12.68 -3.16
CA ALA A 16 -29.24 12.24 -2.63
C ALA A 16 -30.22 13.43 -2.45
N ALA A 17 -29.74 14.58 -1.99
CA ALA A 17 -30.56 15.77 -1.79
C ALA A 17 -31.21 16.29 -3.09
N VAL A 18 -30.68 15.96 -4.25
CA VAL A 18 -31.23 16.31 -5.56
C VAL A 18 -31.78 15.11 -6.34
N GLY A 19 -32.00 13.98 -5.66
CA GLY A 19 -32.53 12.74 -6.26
C GLY A 19 -31.55 12.04 -7.22
N ALA A 20 -30.25 12.40 -7.18
CA ALA A 20 -29.21 11.74 -7.96
C ALA A 20 -28.62 10.55 -7.22
N VAL A 21 -28.04 9.61 -7.97
CA VAL A 21 -27.25 8.51 -7.42
C VAL A 21 -25.76 8.82 -7.52
N TYR A 22 -24.99 8.31 -6.59
CA TYR A 22 -23.56 8.55 -6.49
C TYR A 22 -22.76 7.25 -6.57
N LEU A 23 -21.65 7.29 -7.28
CA LEU A 23 -20.60 6.29 -7.22
C LEU A 23 -19.28 7.00 -6.88
N ASP A 24 -18.59 6.49 -5.89
CA ASP A 24 -17.22 6.84 -5.64
C ASP A 24 -16.29 6.01 -6.52
N GLY A 25 -15.22 6.62 -7.04
CA GLY A 25 -14.27 5.93 -7.91
C GLY A 25 -12.86 6.47 -7.77
N ALA A 26 -11.89 5.57 -7.73
CA ALA A 26 -10.47 5.88 -7.72
C ALA A 26 -9.72 5.10 -8.80
N ILE A 27 -8.80 5.75 -9.48
CA ILE A 27 -8.01 5.20 -10.58
C ILE A 27 -6.61 4.89 -10.06
N GLN A 28 -6.19 3.62 -10.16
CA GLN A 28 -4.95 3.10 -9.56
C GLN A 28 -3.78 3.02 -10.55
N VAL A 29 -3.73 3.92 -11.53
CA VAL A 29 -2.67 3.94 -12.55
C VAL A 29 -2.25 5.37 -12.88
N ALA A 30 -1.06 5.50 -13.47
CA ALA A 30 -0.58 6.76 -14.04
C ALA A 30 -1.40 7.13 -15.31
N PRO A 31 -1.46 8.43 -15.69
CA PRO A 31 -2.25 8.89 -16.82
C PRO A 31 -2.00 8.13 -18.14
N GLU A 32 -0.78 7.72 -18.39
CA GLU A 32 -0.38 7.01 -19.61
C GLU A 32 -0.98 5.60 -19.71
N GLN A 33 -1.44 5.05 -18.60
CA GLN A 33 -2.04 3.70 -18.51
C GLN A 33 -3.57 3.73 -18.53
N MET A 34 -4.18 4.91 -18.69
CA MET A 34 -5.63 5.03 -18.77
C MET A 34 -6.22 4.30 -19.97
N GLY A 35 -7.37 3.66 -19.77
CA GLY A 35 -8.11 2.98 -20.83
C GLY A 35 -7.54 1.61 -21.24
N GLN A 36 -6.47 1.13 -20.60
CA GLN A 36 -5.93 -0.21 -20.90
C GLN A 36 -6.77 -1.31 -20.23
N PRO A 37 -6.70 -2.56 -20.76
CA PRO A 37 -7.45 -3.69 -20.18
C PRO A 37 -7.14 -3.98 -18.71
N ASP A 38 -5.94 -3.69 -18.26
CA ASP A 38 -5.45 -3.90 -16.91
C ASP A 38 -5.52 -2.64 -16.02
N THR A 39 -5.96 -1.51 -16.56
CA THR A 39 -6.20 -0.29 -15.79
C THR A 39 -7.19 -0.57 -14.67
N THR A 40 -6.72 -0.48 -13.43
CA THR A 40 -7.55 -0.75 -12.25
C THR A 40 -8.32 0.48 -11.82
N ILE A 41 -9.65 0.33 -11.72
CA ILE A 41 -10.57 1.33 -11.20
C ILE A 41 -11.32 0.75 -10.01
N LEU A 42 -11.12 1.34 -8.85
CA LEU A 42 -11.86 1.02 -7.64
C LEU A 42 -13.19 1.77 -7.68
N VAL A 43 -14.29 1.09 -7.37
CA VAL A 43 -15.62 1.70 -7.37
C VAL A 43 -16.41 1.27 -6.15
N SER A 44 -17.13 2.19 -5.52
CA SER A 44 -18.08 1.89 -4.45
C SER A 44 -19.33 2.76 -4.51
N GLY A 45 -20.43 2.26 -3.95
CA GLY A 45 -21.75 2.91 -3.95
C GLY A 45 -22.84 1.91 -4.32
N ALA A 46 -24.08 2.38 -4.40
CA ALA A 46 -25.23 1.50 -4.63
C ALA A 46 -25.04 0.59 -5.86
N GLN A 47 -25.28 -0.71 -5.71
CA GLN A 47 -25.07 -1.69 -6.77
C GLN A 47 -25.84 -1.34 -8.05
N ALA A 48 -27.10 -0.88 -7.93
CA ALA A 48 -27.89 -0.46 -9.08
C ALA A 48 -27.27 0.73 -9.84
N ALA A 49 -26.56 1.61 -9.15
CA ALA A 49 -25.82 2.70 -9.78
C ALA A 49 -24.55 2.18 -10.50
N PHE A 50 -23.87 1.22 -9.88
CA PHE A 50 -22.71 0.56 -10.48
C PHE A 50 -23.10 -0.16 -11.78
N GLU A 51 -24.16 -0.96 -11.78
CA GLU A 51 -24.61 -1.68 -12.99
C GLU A 51 -24.98 -0.72 -14.13
N ARG A 52 -25.64 0.40 -13.84
CA ARG A 52 -25.94 1.43 -14.84
C ARG A 52 -24.70 2.17 -15.34
N GLY A 53 -23.72 2.42 -14.46
CA GLY A 53 -22.49 3.14 -14.78
C GLY A 53 -21.39 2.30 -15.41
N ARG A 54 -21.51 0.98 -15.38
CA ARG A 54 -20.43 0.03 -15.75
C ARG A 54 -19.88 0.27 -17.15
N GLY A 55 -20.76 0.57 -18.15
CA GLY A 55 -20.31 0.85 -19.50
C GLY A 55 -19.47 2.13 -19.62
N VAL A 56 -19.78 3.15 -18.82
CA VAL A 56 -18.99 4.40 -18.75
C VAL A 56 -17.64 4.14 -18.05
N LEU A 57 -17.66 3.39 -16.94
CA LEU A 57 -16.44 3.02 -16.21
C LEU A 57 -15.47 2.22 -17.08
N ALA A 58 -15.97 1.33 -17.93
CA ALA A 58 -15.16 0.51 -18.83
C ALA A 58 -14.37 1.33 -19.87
N VAL A 59 -14.77 2.57 -20.15
CA VAL A 59 -14.01 3.49 -21.02
C VAL A 59 -12.70 3.94 -20.36
N PHE A 60 -12.68 4.04 -19.02
CA PHE A 60 -11.53 4.49 -18.26
C PHE A 60 -10.55 3.35 -17.95
N GLY A 61 -11.02 2.09 -17.92
CA GLY A 61 -10.16 0.94 -17.66
C GLY A 61 -10.90 -0.38 -17.66
N GLY A 62 -10.20 -1.46 -18.00
CA GLY A 62 -10.78 -2.80 -18.12
C GLY A 62 -10.89 -3.57 -16.79
N ASN A 63 -10.09 -3.24 -15.79
CA ASN A 63 -10.09 -3.91 -14.48
C ASN A 63 -10.90 -3.11 -13.45
N ILE A 64 -12.24 -3.28 -13.45
CA ILE A 64 -13.14 -2.58 -12.54
C ILE A 64 -13.35 -3.43 -11.28
N VAL A 65 -12.94 -2.91 -10.12
CA VAL A 65 -13.07 -3.56 -8.81
C VAL A 65 -14.20 -2.88 -8.03
N TYR A 66 -15.34 -3.56 -7.92
CA TYR A 66 -16.47 -3.09 -7.11
C TYR A 66 -16.28 -3.49 -5.64
N LEU A 67 -16.26 -2.52 -4.75
CA LEU A 67 -15.96 -2.66 -3.32
C LEU A 67 -17.22 -2.63 -2.42
N GLY A 68 -18.40 -2.80 -3.05
CA GLY A 68 -19.67 -2.84 -2.33
C GLY A 68 -20.34 -1.46 -2.22
N ASP A 69 -21.44 -1.44 -1.49
CA ASP A 69 -22.40 -0.33 -1.42
C ASP A 69 -21.99 0.82 -0.48
N LYS A 70 -20.99 0.60 0.38
CA LYS A 70 -20.54 1.61 1.33
C LYS A 70 -19.90 2.80 0.62
N PRO A 71 -20.45 4.03 0.74
CA PRO A 71 -19.83 5.21 0.18
C PRO A 71 -18.45 5.43 0.81
N GLY A 72 -17.48 5.78 -0.03
CA GLY A 72 -16.10 5.99 0.41
C GLY A 72 -15.26 4.73 0.57
N ALA A 73 -15.77 3.51 0.27
CA ALA A 73 -14.94 2.30 0.27
C ALA A 73 -13.84 2.38 -0.79
N ALA A 74 -14.13 2.91 -1.99
CA ALA A 74 -13.14 3.13 -3.02
C ALA A 74 -12.07 4.15 -2.56
N ALA A 75 -12.47 5.29 -1.99
CA ALA A 75 -11.55 6.28 -1.45
C ALA A 75 -10.71 5.72 -0.27
N THR A 76 -11.29 4.89 0.58
CA THR A 76 -10.55 4.22 1.67
C THR A 76 -9.45 3.32 1.10
N MET A 77 -9.78 2.48 0.12
CA MET A 77 -8.83 1.57 -0.49
C MET A 77 -7.74 2.34 -1.27
N ASP A 78 -8.12 3.44 -1.93
CA ASP A 78 -7.18 4.34 -2.61
C ASP A 78 -6.16 4.91 -1.61
N MET A 79 -6.60 5.48 -0.49
CA MET A 79 -5.70 6.00 0.53
C MET A 79 -4.80 4.91 1.13
N ALA A 80 -5.31 3.70 1.34
CA ALA A 80 -4.54 2.57 1.84
C ALA A 80 -3.46 2.14 0.84
N THR A 81 -3.80 2.04 -0.46
CA THR A 81 -2.82 1.71 -1.51
C THR A 81 -1.78 2.81 -1.71
N LEU A 82 -2.17 4.08 -1.63
CA LEU A 82 -1.22 5.20 -1.66
C LEU A 82 -0.25 5.19 -0.47
N SER A 83 -0.72 4.79 0.71
CA SER A 83 0.17 4.61 1.87
C SER A 83 1.28 3.61 1.59
N TYR A 84 0.93 2.47 0.95
CA TYR A 84 1.92 1.49 0.50
C TYR A 84 2.86 2.08 -0.58
N VAL A 85 2.31 2.73 -1.60
CA VAL A 85 3.11 3.28 -2.72
C VAL A 85 4.14 4.29 -2.22
N TYR A 86 3.74 5.25 -1.40
CA TYR A 86 4.68 6.26 -0.87
C TYR A 86 5.68 5.66 0.11
N GLY A 87 5.28 4.67 0.91
CA GLY A 87 6.22 3.90 1.73
C GLY A 87 7.29 3.20 0.90
N ALA A 88 6.89 2.54 -0.19
CA ALA A 88 7.79 1.88 -1.12
C ALA A 88 8.73 2.89 -1.84
N VAL A 89 8.20 4.04 -2.27
CA VAL A 89 9.02 5.11 -2.89
C VAL A 89 10.07 5.64 -1.91
N LEU A 90 9.70 5.90 -0.66
CA LEU A 90 10.65 6.35 0.36
C LEU A 90 11.76 5.32 0.58
N GLY A 91 11.41 4.03 0.69
CA GLY A 91 12.40 2.95 0.79
C GLY A 91 13.31 2.85 -0.43
N PHE A 92 12.74 2.95 -1.64
CA PHE A 92 13.49 2.93 -2.89
C PHE A 92 14.50 4.09 -2.99
N VAL A 93 14.06 5.31 -2.72
CA VAL A 93 14.93 6.50 -2.80
C VAL A 93 16.04 6.46 -1.74
N HIS A 94 15.73 5.98 -0.53
CA HIS A 94 16.74 5.76 0.51
C HIS A 94 17.76 4.69 0.05
N GLY A 95 17.32 3.55 -0.49
CA GLY A 95 18.18 2.52 -1.05
C GLY A 95 19.07 3.02 -2.20
N ALA A 96 18.54 3.93 -3.06
CA ALA A 96 19.31 4.58 -4.09
C ALA A 96 20.46 5.42 -3.50
N ARG A 97 20.21 6.15 -2.40
CA ARG A 97 21.29 6.92 -1.72
C ARG A 97 22.36 6.01 -1.10
N VAL A 98 21.96 4.86 -0.52
CA VAL A 98 22.94 3.87 -0.03
C VAL A 98 23.77 3.32 -1.19
N THR A 99 23.13 3.00 -2.33
CA THR A 99 23.82 2.51 -3.53
C THR A 99 24.81 3.54 -4.08
N GLU A 100 24.43 4.80 -4.13
CA GLU A 100 25.26 5.93 -4.59
C GLU A 100 26.46 6.15 -3.67
N ALA A 101 26.27 6.11 -2.36
CA ALA A 101 27.33 6.30 -1.37
C ALA A 101 28.45 5.24 -1.48
N GLU A 102 28.11 4.03 -1.91
CA GLU A 102 29.06 2.95 -2.19
C GLU A 102 29.60 2.95 -3.63
N GLY A 103 29.26 3.96 -4.43
CA GLY A 103 29.74 4.09 -5.83
C GLY A 103 29.16 3.04 -6.78
N LEU A 104 28.01 2.42 -6.44
CA LEU A 104 27.37 1.39 -7.25
C LEU A 104 26.39 1.99 -8.28
N SER A 105 26.04 1.22 -9.30
CA SER A 105 25.13 1.63 -10.37
C SER A 105 23.69 1.74 -9.88
N LEU A 106 23.12 2.96 -9.95
CA LEU A 106 21.70 3.19 -9.67
C LEU A 106 20.79 2.46 -10.66
N LYS A 107 21.22 2.31 -11.93
CA LYS A 107 20.48 1.52 -12.91
C LYS A 107 20.41 0.05 -12.50
N ALA A 108 21.53 -0.53 -12.11
CA ALA A 108 21.55 -1.92 -11.63
C ALA A 108 20.69 -2.12 -10.38
N TYR A 109 20.69 -1.15 -9.46
CA TYR A 109 19.78 -1.16 -8.30
C TYR A 109 18.31 -1.18 -8.74
N GLY A 110 17.92 -0.31 -9.67
CA GLY A 110 16.56 -0.27 -10.20
C GLY A 110 16.15 -1.60 -10.88
N ASP A 111 17.04 -2.17 -11.69
CA ASP A 111 16.82 -3.46 -12.36
C ASP A 111 16.64 -4.60 -11.34
N ILE A 112 17.41 -4.63 -10.24
CA ILE A 112 17.28 -5.61 -9.16
C ILE A 112 15.94 -5.46 -8.45
N VAL A 113 15.54 -4.23 -8.08
CA VAL A 113 14.25 -3.98 -7.42
C VAL A 113 13.08 -4.39 -8.31
N ALA A 114 13.15 -4.06 -9.61
CA ALA A 114 12.13 -4.47 -10.57
C ALA A 114 12.02 -5.98 -10.68
N ALA A 115 13.14 -6.70 -10.73
CA ALA A 115 13.17 -8.16 -10.82
C ALA A 115 12.58 -8.86 -9.59
N MET A 116 12.74 -8.31 -8.38
CA MET A 116 12.17 -8.89 -7.16
C MET A 116 10.70 -8.56 -6.92
N SER A 117 10.16 -7.53 -7.57
CA SER A 117 8.81 -7.01 -7.32
C SER A 117 7.69 -8.04 -7.45
N PRO A 118 7.69 -8.99 -8.42
CA PRO A 118 6.63 -10.00 -8.52
C PRO A 118 6.56 -10.93 -7.30
N SER A 119 7.70 -11.39 -6.77
CA SER A 119 7.72 -12.23 -5.56
C SER A 119 7.31 -11.46 -4.32
N TYR A 120 7.65 -10.17 -4.27
CA TYR A 120 7.21 -9.29 -3.17
C TYR A 120 5.69 -9.08 -3.17
N GLY A 121 5.06 -9.01 -4.34
CA GLY A 121 3.60 -8.98 -4.45
C GLY A 121 2.92 -10.24 -3.87
N GLN A 122 3.52 -11.42 -4.06
CA GLN A 122 3.02 -12.67 -3.43
C GLN A 122 3.19 -12.63 -1.91
N PHE A 123 4.34 -12.16 -1.43
CA PHE A 123 4.59 -11.94 0.00
C PHE A 123 3.54 -11.04 0.64
N LEU A 124 3.20 -9.91 0.02
CA LEU A 124 2.17 -9.00 0.54
C LEU A 124 0.79 -9.63 0.62
N ARG A 125 0.39 -10.46 -0.38
CA ARG A 125 -0.87 -11.22 -0.31
C ARG A 125 -0.88 -12.19 0.87
N HIS A 126 0.23 -12.86 1.12
CA HIS A 126 0.38 -13.74 2.27
C HIS A 126 0.23 -12.97 3.59
N GLN A 127 0.94 -11.84 3.74
CA GLN A 127 0.83 -11.02 4.96
C GLN A 127 -0.59 -10.49 5.17
N ALA A 128 -1.30 -10.12 4.11
CA ALA A 128 -2.70 -9.71 4.20
C ALA A 128 -3.61 -10.85 4.70
N ALA A 129 -3.39 -12.08 4.22
CA ALA A 129 -4.14 -13.26 4.69
C ALA A 129 -3.85 -13.58 6.16
N VAL A 130 -2.62 -13.43 6.63
CA VAL A 130 -2.24 -13.57 8.04
C VAL A 130 -2.97 -12.55 8.92
N ILE A 131 -3.02 -11.28 8.47
CA ILE A 131 -3.73 -10.22 9.19
C ILE A 131 -5.24 -10.52 9.25
N ASP A 132 -5.84 -10.93 8.15
CA ASP A 132 -7.27 -11.21 8.03
C ASP A 132 -7.70 -12.40 8.89
N SER A 133 -6.88 -13.46 8.93
CA SER A 133 -7.15 -14.65 9.76
C SER A 133 -6.97 -14.40 11.26
N GLY A 134 -6.16 -13.42 11.65
CA GLY A 134 -5.75 -13.21 13.04
C GLY A 134 -4.79 -14.27 13.59
N ASP A 135 -4.37 -15.23 12.78
CA ASP A 135 -3.37 -16.25 13.13
C ASP A 135 -1.99 -15.80 12.69
N PHE A 136 -1.17 -15.37 13.64
CA PHE A 136 0.19 -14.88 13.43
C PHE A 136 1.27 -15.95 13.66
N THR A 137 0.89 -17.23 13.64
CA THR A 137 1.86 -18.34 13.68
C THR A 137 2.81 -18.22 12.49
N VAL A 138 4.13 -18.32 12.76
CA VAL A 138 5.16 -18.18 11.73
C VAL A 138 5.03 -19.25 10.68
N SER A 139 4.88 -18.82 9.44
CA SER A 139 4.86 -19.66 8.25
C SER A 139 5.97 -19.33 7.25
N GLN A 140 6.50 -18.10 7.29
CA GLN A 140 7.60 -17.66 6.43
C GLN A 140 8.77 -17.12 7.25
N SER A 141 8.56 -16.05 8.02
CA SER A 141 9.66 -15.41 8.75
C SER A 141 9.17 -14.73 10.02
N PRO A 142 9.80 -14.99 11.18
CA PRO A 142 9.47 -14.31 12.42
C PRO A 142 9.86 -12.83 12.35
N LEU A 143 9.07 -11.99 13.01
CA LEU A 143 9.27 -10.54 13.09
C LEU A 143 10.69 -10.17 13.60
N SER A 144 11.26 -10.95 14.50
CA SER A 144 12.60 -10.72 15.07
C SER A 144 13.71 -10.62 14.03
N ILE A 145 13.63 -11.32 12.90
CA ILE A 145 14.61 -11.21 11.81
C ILE A 145 14.57 -9.80 11.20
N SER A 146 13.39 -9.22 11.06
CA SER A 146 13.23 -7.86 10.53
C SER A 146 13.68 -6.79 11.50
N VAL A 147 13.67 -7.06 12.82
CA VAL A 147 14.25 -6.14 13.83
C VAL A 147 15.74 -5.95 13.56
N GLU A 148 16.50 -7.01 13.42
CA GLU A 148 17.94 -6.93 13.15
C GLU A 148 18.24 -6.29 11.80
N ALA A 149 17.46 -6.63 10.76
CA ALA A 149 17.62 -6.07 9.43
C ALA A 149 17.40 -4.55 9.42
N THR A 150 16.33 -4.06 10.04
CA THR A 150 16.00 -2.62 10.08
C THR A 150 16.99 -1.84 10.92
N GLN A 151 17.49 -2.39 12.04
CA GLN A 151 18.56 -1.78 12.83
C GLN A 151 19.87 -1.65 12.04
N ARG A 152 20.19 -2.66 11.22
CA ARG A 152 21.35 -2.62 10.33
C ARG A 152 21.21 -1.52 9.27
N LEU A 153 20.03 -1.38 8.67
CA LEU A 153 19.75 -0.30 7.72
C LEU A 153 19.92 1.09 8.35
N GLU A 154 19.40 1.28 9.56
CA GLU A 154 19.57 2.54 10.30
C GLU A 154 21.05 2.84 10.57
N ARG A 155 21.81 1.84 11.02
CA ARG A 155 23.24 1.98 11.30
C ARG A 155 24.02 2.34 10.04
N ILE A 156 23.81 1.64 8.93
CA ILE A 156 24.48 1.93 7.66
C ILE A 156 24.19 3.35 7.20
N ALA A 157 22.93 3.81 7.28
CA ALA A 157 22.59 5.18 6.91
C ALA A 157 23.39 6.21 7.72
N ARG A 158 23.50 6.02 9.04
CA ARG A 158 24.27 6.92 9.93
C ARG A 158 25.77 6.88 9.65
N GLU A 159 26.34 5.70 9.49
CA GLU A 159 27.77 5.50 9.19
C GLU A 159 28.17 6.11 7.83
N SER A 160 27.27 6.09 6.85
CA SER A 160 27.47 6.70 5.54
C SER A 160 27.11 8.20 5.47
N GLY A 161 26.73 8.82 6.59
CA GLY A 161 26.34 10.24 6.63
C GLY A 161 25.03 10.54 5.90
N LEU A 162 24.17 9.54 5.67
CA LEU A 162 22.87 9.68 5.01
C LEU A 162 21.77 10.03 6.00
N ASP A 163 20.65 10.58 5.50
CA ASP A 163 19.45 10.75 6.29
C ASP A 163 18.92 9.39 6.75
N ALA A 164 18.83 9.21 8.07
CA ALA A 164 18.41 7.96 8.69
C ALA A 164 16.94 7.94 9.12
N GLN A 165 16.11 8.96 8.78
CA GLN A 165 14.73 9.05 9.29
C GLN A 165 13.88 7.84 8.85
N VAL A 166 13.95 7.44 7.59
CA VAL A 166 13.19 6.30 7.07
C VAL A 166 13.60 4.98 7.74
N PRO A 167 14.90 4.57 7.74
CA PRO A 167 15.29 3.33 8.42
C PRO A 167 15.14 3.40 9.94
N ALA A 168 15.31 4.56 10.57
CA ALA A 168 15.09 4.72 12.01
C ALA A 168 13.62 4.54 12.40
N LEU A 169 12.68 5.03 11.58
CA LEU A 169 11.26 4.78 11.78
C LEU A 169 10.96 3.28 11.73
N ALA A 170 11.46 2.60 10.72
CA ALA A 170 11.29 1.15 10.60
C ALA A 170 11.89 0.41 11.80
N ALA A 171 13.17 0.67 12.13
CA ALA A 171 13.85 0.03 13.27
C ALA A 171 13.11 0.24 14.59
N ARG A 172 12.56 1.43 14.82
CA ARG A 172 11.76 1.75 16.02
C ARG A 172 10.48 0.94 16.08
N LEU A 173 9.71 0.87 14.99
CA LEU A 173 8.42 0.15 14.96
C LEU A 173 8.61 -1.37 15.10
N PHE A 174 9.61 -1.94 14.44
CA PHE A 174 9.91 -3.37 14.57
C PHE A 174 10.40 -3.71 15.98
N ARG A 175 11.23 -2.87 16.59
CA ARG A 175 11.65 -3.06 17.99
C ARG A 175 10.46 -2.95 18.94
N GLN A 176 9.59 -1.95 18.78
CA GLN A 176 8.36 -1.81 19.56
C GLN A 176 7.50 -3.08 19.52
N ALA A 177 7.34 -3.69 18.35
CA ALA A 177 6.60 -4.95 18.22
C ALA A 177 7.31 -6.11 18.92
N GLN A 178 8.63 -6.21 18.83
CA GLN A 178 9.41 -7.21 19.56
C GLN A 178 9.29 -7.05 21.08
N ASP A 179 9.42 -5.82 21.59
CA ASP A 179 9.33 -5.50 23.02
C ASP A 179 7.92 -5.76 23.58
N ALA A 180 6.88 -5.64 22.71
CA ALA A 180 5.51 -6.03 23.04
C ALA A 180 5.27 -7.56 23.00
N GLY A 181 6.31 -8.36 22.77
CA GLY A 181 6.24 -9.83 22.80
C GLY A 181 5.96 -10.50 21.47
N HIS A 182 5.87 -9.73 20.36
CA HIS A 182 5.50 -10.25 19.03
C HIS A 182 6.70 -10.76 18.21
N GLY A 183 7.92 -10.79 18.76
CA GLY A 183 9.13 -11.16 18.03
C GLY A 183 9.13 -12.57 17.43
N ARG A 184 8.36 -13.50 18.01
CA ARG A 184 8.23 -14.90 17.54
C ARG A 184 7.01 -15.13 16.65
N GLU A 185 6.27 -14.10 16.32
CA GLU A 185 5.11 -14.16 15.42
C GLU A 185 5.52 -13.82 13.99
N GLU A 186 4.63 -14.09 13.03
CA GLU A 186 4.80 -13.72 11.62
C GLU A 186 5.03 -12.20 11.49
N LEU A 187 5.76 -11.76 10.48
CA LEU A 187 6.11 -10.35 10.25
C LEU A 187 4.89 -9.42 10.28
N ALA A 188 3.75 -9.89 9.78
CA ALA A 188 2.47 -9.16 9.80
C ALA A 188 2.02 -8.75 11.22
N ALA A 189 2.56 -9.36 12.30
CA ALA A 189 2.26 -8.98 13.68
C ALA A 189 2.67 -7.51 14.01
N LEU A 190 3.48 -6.88 13.16
CA LEU A 190 3.76 -5.44 13.22
C LEU A 190 2.48 -4.59 13.30
N ILE A 191 1.38 -5.04 12.68
CA ILE A 191 0.09 -4.32 12.71
C ILE A 191 -0.43 -4.10 14.14
N LYS A 192 -0.06 -4.97 15.09
CA LYS A 192 -0.55 -4.93 16.47
C LYS A 192 -0.07 -3.69 17.25
N VAL A 193 1.02 -3.06 16.79
CA VAL A 193 1.60 -1.87 17.43
C VAL A 193 1.34 -0.57 16.65
N LEU A 194 0.57 -0.63 15.57
CA LEU A 194 0.20 0.52 14.74
C LEU A 194 -1.20 1.07 15.08
N ARG A 195 -1.71 0.77 16.26
CA ARG A 195 -3.02 1.24 16.74
C ARG A 195 -2.87 2.46 17.64
#